data_e2b371e2cd3833972573c0618bea8d39
#
_entry.id   e2b371e2cd3833972573c0618bea8d39
#
_cell.length_a   1.000
_cell.length_b   1.000
_cell.length_c   1.000
_cell.angle_alpha   90.00
_cell.angle_beta   90.00
_cell.angle_gamma   90.00
#
_symmetry.space_group_name_H-M   'P 1'
#
loop_
_entity.id
_entity.type
_entity.pdbx_description
1 polymer ?
#
loop_
_entity_poly.entity_id
_entity_poly.type
_entity_poly.pdbx_seq_one_letter_code
_entity_poly.pdbx_strand_id
1 'polypeptide(L)'
;DIDFEGFVDGVAFEGGKGEHFSLTLGSGQFIPGFEEQVAGHEAGEEFEVNVTFPEQYQAEELAGKAATFKVKLHEVKTKELPAADDEFAKDVSEYDTLDELKASIRKGMEEQNEKNAELEVENDLVEQIVATLEGDIPPVMFETRIDEMVRDFEYRLQQQGLRLEDYIKYMGGDTAKFREGFKEQAEKQVKIRLALEAVAAAEGIAASEEDFENEVKRIADAYKMEVEKVRGIVPEAEVKKDLAVNKAND
;
A
#
# COMPACT_ATOMS: atom_id res chain seq x y z
N ASP A 1 12.97 13.49 -26.87
CA ASP A 1 12.40 12.56 -27.87
C ASP A 1 13.51 11.87 -28.63
N ILE A 2 13.56 10.54 -28.53
CA ILE A 2 14.65 9.73 -29.12
C ILE A 2 14.10 8.51 -29.85
N ASP A 3 14.85 8.12 -30.93
CA ASP A 3 14.81 6.74 -31.40
C ASP A 3 16.02 6.01 -30.83
N PHE A 4 15.87 4.76 -30.51
CA PHE A 4 16.97 3.92 -30.06
C PHE A 4 16.85 2.49 -30.59
N GLU A 5 17.97 1.86 -30.83
CA GLU A 5 18.08 0.44 -31.17
C GLU A 5 19.32 -0.17 -30.51
N GLY A 6 19.07 -1.18 -29.65
CA GLY A 6 20.07 -1.84 -28.83
C GLY A 6 20.62 -3.12 -29.44
N PHE A 7 21.95 -3.30 -29.32
CA PHE A 7 22.68 -4.45 -29.82
C PHE A 7 23.52 -5.06 -28.68
N VAL A 8 23.50 -6.38 -28.59
CA VAL A 8 24.41 -7.17 -27.73
C VAL A 8 25.23 -8.05 -28.69
N ASP A 9 26.56 -8.00 -28.59
CA ASP A 9 27.50 -8.71 -29.50
C ASP A 9 27.20 -8.46 -30.98
N GLY A 10 26.72 -7.24 -31.32
CA GLY A 10 26.40 -6.83 -32.71
C GLY A 10 25.04 -7.36 -33.20
N VAL A 11 24.26 -8.02 -32.39
CA VAL A 11 22.94 -8.53 -32.73
C VAL A 11 21.86 -7.73 -31.99
N ALA A 12 20.85 -7.24 -32.73
CA ALA A 12 19.72 -6.55 -32.14
C ALA A 12 18.90 -7.53 -31.29
N PHE A 13 18.45 -7.08 -30.11
CA PHE A 13 17.66 -7.90 -29.18
C PHE A 13 16.22 -7.42 -29.11
N GLU A 14 15.32 -8.34 -28.76
CA GLU A 14 13.90 -8.05 -28.64
C GLU A 14 13.63 -7.07 -27.46
N GLY A 15 12.81 -6.04 -27.70
CA GLY A 15 12.54 -4.98 -26.73
C GLY A 15 13.63 -3.88 -26.68
N GLY A 16 14.73 -4.02 -27.45
CA GLY A 16 15.81 -3.03 -27.52
C GLY A 16 15.57 -1.87 -28.47
N LYS A 17 14.41 -1.81 -29.16
CA LYS A 17 14.12 -0.76 -30.16
C LYS A 17 12.92 0.07 -29.75
N GLY A 18 13.03 1.39 -29.90
CA GLY A 18 11.92 2.34 -29.75
C GLY A 18 12.07 3.50 -30.70
N GLU A 19 10.96 4.00 -31.21
CA GLU A 19 10.88 5.16 -32.08
C GLU A 19 10.01 6.23 -31.40
N HIS A 20 10.43 7.50 -31.49
CA HIS A 20 9.78 8.64 -30.85
C HIS A 20 9.49 8.43 -29.35
N PHE A 21 10.46 7.89 -28.65
CA PHE A 21 10.33 7.64 -27.21
C PHE A 21 10.67 8.92 -26.43
N SER A 22 9.73 9.32 -25.58
CA SER A 22 9.92 10.48 -24.69
C SER A 22 10.70 10.06 -23.44
N LEU A 23 11.99 10.30 -23.42
CA LEU A 23 12.89 10.02 -22.30
C LEU A 23 13.10 11.28 -21.46
N THR A 24 12.84 11.17 -20.16
CA THR A 24 13.22 12.21 -19.20
C THR A 24 14.57 11.87 -18.60
N LEU A 25 15.60 12.69 -18.85
CA LEU A 25 16.92 12.50 -18.27
C LEU A 25 16.87 12.64 -16.74
N GLY A 26 17.51 11.70 -16.03
CA GLY A 26 17.48 11.61 -14.57
C GLY A 26 16.28 10.86 -14.02
N SER A 27 15.42 10.27 -14.85
CA SER A 27 14.26 9.49 -14.42
C SER A 27 14.62 8.08 -13.93
N GLY A 28 15.76 7.54 -14.36
CA GLY A 28 16.16 6.16 -14.11
C GLY A 28 15.30 5.12 -14.84
N GLN A 29 14.61 5.52 -15.91
CA GLN A 29 13.81 4.61 -16.74
C GLN A 29 14.66 3.66 -17.57
N PHE A 30 15.84 4.11 -17.97
CA PHE A 30 16.80 3.31 -18.71
C PHE A 30 17.85 2.70 -17.78
N ILE A 31 18.61 1.73 -18.32
CA ILE A 31 19.72 1.11 -17.60
C ILE A 31 20.78 2.14 -17.23
N PRO A 32 21.47 1.97 -16.08
CA PRO A 32 22.46 2.92 -15.61
C PRO A 32 23.51 3.27 -16.65
N GLY A 33 23.84 4.55 -16.78
CA GLY A 33 24.81 5.06 -17.73
C GLY A 33 24.25 5.44 -19.10
N PHE A 34 22.98 5.11 -19.39
CA PHE A 34 22.34 5.48 -20.66
C PHE A 34 21.96 6.97 -20.69
N GLU A 35 21.22 7.44 -19.70
CA GLU A 35 20.73 8.82 -19.64
C GLU A 35 21.88 9.84 -19.53
N GLU A 36 22.94 9.48 -18.81
CA GLU A 36 24.14 10.30 -18.66
C GLU A 36 24.89 10.48 -19.98
N GLN A 37 24.89 9.46 -20.84
CA GLN A 37 25.56 9.54 -22.16
C GLN A 37 24.69 10.26 -23.19
N VAL A 38 23.36 10.25 -23.05
CA VAL A 38 22.46 11.05 -23.89
C VAL A 38 22.57 12.54 -23.55
N ALA A 39 22.90 12.87 -22.31
CA ALA A 39 23.06 14.24 -21.87
C ALA A 39 24.23 14.93 -22.59
N GLY A 40 23.98 16.11 -23.17
CA GLY A 40 24.97 16.93 -23.85
C GLY A 40 24.96 16.83 -25.37
N HIS A 41 24.15 15.94 -25.95
CA HIS A 41 23.92 15.87 -27.39
C HIS A 41 22.84 16.88 -27.84
N GLU A 42 22.93 17.29 -29.14
CA GLU A 42 22.01 18.26 -29.74
C GLU A 42 20.92 17.55 -30.57
N ALA A 43 19.77 18.22 -30.69
CA ALA A 43 18.67 17.71 -31.51
C ALA A 43 19.14 17.48 -32.98
N GLY A 44 18.83 16.32 -33.52
CA GLY A 44 19.21 15.86 -34.83
C GLY A 44 20.50 15.00 -34.87
N GLU A 45 21.20 14.85 -33.74
CA GLU A 45 22.39 13.99 -33.66
C GLU A 45 22.01 12.51 -33.63
N GLU A 46 22.91 11.72 -34.27
CA GLU A 46 22.94 10.26 -34.18
C GLU A 46 24.23 9.85 -33.48
N PHE A 47 24.17 9.08 -32.42
CA PHE A 47 25.32 8.67 -31.61
C PHE A 47 25.14 7.29 -31.03
N GLU A 48 26.21 6.73 -30.47
CA GLU A 48 26.18 5.43 -29.81
C GLU A 48 26.34 5.59 -28.30
N VAL A 49 25.48 4.89 -27.58
CA VAL A 49 25.50 4.80 -26.12
C VAL A 49 25.95 3.40 -25.72
N ASN A 50 27.04 3.30 -24.97
CA ASN A 50 27.61 2.03 -24.54
C ASN A 50 27.35 1.82 -23.03
N VAL A 51 26.60 0.79 -22.68
CA VAL A 51 26.19 0.49 -21.31
C VAL A 51 26.29 -1.00 -21.02
N THR A 52 26.25 -1.35 -19.75
CA THR A 52 26.20 -2.76 -19.29
C THR A 52 24.92 -2.99 -18.54
N PHE A 53 24.19 -4.02 -18.90
CA PHE A 53 23.01 -4.42 -18.17
C PHE A 53 23.35 -4.81 -16.73
N PRO A 54 22.52 -4.45 -15.73
CA PRO A 54 22.69 -4.92 -14.35
C PRO A 54 22.71 -6.46 -14.28
N GLU A 55 23.42 -7.02 -13.28
CA GLU A 55 23.44 -8.47 -13.05
C GLU A 55 22.06 -9.04 -12.70
N GLN A 56 21.22 -8.20 -12.06
CA GLN A 56 19.83 -8.54 -11.69
C GLN A 56 18.84 -7.91 -12.67
N TYR A 57 18.98 -8.19 -13.95
CA TYR A 57 18.06 -7.69 -14.97
C TYR A 57 16.96 -8.71 -15.24
N GLN A 58 15.73 -8.25 -15.52
CA GLN A 58 14.56 -9.13 -15.72
C GLN A 58 14.72 -10.15 -16.85
N ALA A 59 15.44 -9.77 -17.92
CA ALA A 59 15.81 -10.68 -18.99
C ALA A 59 17.17 -11.32 -18.68
N GLU A 60 17.16 -12.57 -18.20
CA GLU A 60 18.38 -13.31 -17.84
C GLU A 60 19.42 -13.37 -18.97
N GLU A 61 18.97 -13.41 -20.21
CA GLU A 61 19.82 -13.44 -21.40
C GLU A 61 20.58 -12.13 -21.65
N LEU A 62 20.15 -11.02 -21.06
CA LEU A 62 20.81 -9.71 -21.15
C LEU A 62 21.59 -9.34 -19.90
N ALA A 63 21.33 -9.98 -18.77
CA ALA A 63 21.94 -9.67 -17.48
C ALA A 63 23.47 -9.69 -17.55
N GLY A 64 24.12 -8.63 -17.07
CA GLY A 64 25.57 -8.46 -17.05
C GLY A 64 26.24 -8.27 -18.40
N LYS A 65 25.51 -8.25 -19.52
CA LYS A 65 26.08 -8.08 -20.87
C LYS A 65 26.28 -6.61 -21.23
N ALA A 66 27.37 -6.36 -21.98
CA ALA A 66 27.58 -5.06 -22.60
C ALA A 66 26.63 -4.90 -23.79
N ALA A 67 26.03 -3.73 -23.92
CA ALA A 67 25.16 -3.37 -25.01
C ALA A 67 25.58 -2.02 -25.63
N THR A 68 25.40 -1.89 -26.92
CA THR A 68 25.55 -0.64 -27.66
C THR A 68 24.19 -0.23 -28.21
N PHE A 69 23.74 0.96 -27.87
CA PHE A 69 22.51 1.53 -28.40
C PHE A 69 22.86 2.59 -29.46
N LYS A 70 22.27 2.47 -30.61
CA LYS A 70 22.26 3.56 -31.61
C LYS A 70 21.09 4.46 -31.29
N VAL A 71 21.40 5.70 -30.99
CA VAL A 71 20.42 6.68 -30.57
C VAL A 71 20.34 7.82 -31.56
N LYS A 72 19.13 8.23 -31.91
CA LYS A 72 18.86 9.45 -32.68
C LYS A 72 18.02 10.38 -31.82
N LEU A 73 18.54 11.57 -31.55
CA LEU A 73 17.87 12.59 -30.78
C LEU A 73 17.05 13.49 -31.72
N HIS A 74 15.71 13.45 -31.57
CA HIS A 74 14.82 14.25 -32.41
C HIS A 74 14.58 15.63 -31.84
N GLU A 75 14.26 15.71 -30.55
CA GLU A 75 13.85 16.95 -29.91
C GLU A 75 14.29 16.98 -28.45
N VAL A 76 14.78 18.13 -28.01
CA VAL A 76 15.05 18.40 -26.59
C VAL A 76 13.96 19.31 -26.05
N LYS A 77 13.22 18.83 -25.03
CA LYS A 77 12.17 19.58 -24.32
C LYS A 77 12.63 19.92 -22.91
N THR A 78 12.42 21.14 -22.50
CA THR A 78 12.64 21.54 -21.12
C THR A 78 11.28 21.74 -20.43
N LYS A 79 11.13 21.13 -19.28
CA LYS A 79 9.92 21.32 -18.47
C LYS A 79 10.02 22.67 -17.76
N GLU A 80 9.26 23.65 -18.25
CA GLU A 80 9.08 24.91 -17.52
C GLU A 80 7.92 24.76 -16.54
N LEU A 81 8.20 25.04 -15.28
CA LEU A 81 7.17 25.08 -14.24
C LEU A 81 6.68 26.53 -14.12
N PRO A 82 5.36 26.73 -13.93
CA PRO A 82 4.83 28.06 -13.62
C PRO A 82 5.48 28.59 -12.35
N ALA A 83 5.58 29.90 -12.25
CA ALA A 83 6.02 30.54 -11.01
C ALA A 83 5.06 30.18 -9.88
N ALA A 84 5.63 29.89 -8.70
CA ALA A 84 4.81 29.64 -7.52
C ALA A 84 4.41 31.01 -6.92
N ASP A 85 3.30 31.55 -7.41
CA ASP A 85 2.73 32.84 -7.04
C ASP A 85 1.22 32.72 -6.78
N ASP A 86 0.55 33.85 -6.59
CA ASP A 86 -0.88 33.88 -6.28
C ASP A 86 -1.74 33.45 -7.49
N GLU A 87 -1.26 33.63 -8.73
CA GLU A 87 -1.96 33.11 -9.91
C GLU A 87 -1.90 31.58 -9.95
N PHE A 88 -0.74 31.03 -9.67
CA PHE A 88 -0.60 29.59 -9.52
C PHE A 88 -1.53 29.02 -8.43
N ALA A 89 -1.64 29.68 -7.27
CA ALA A 89 -2.54 29.24 -6.21
C ALA A 89 -3.99 29.18 -6.65
N LYS A 90 -4.48 30.18 -7.40
CA LYS A 90 -5.83 30.21 -7.96
C LYS A 90 -6.09 29.14 -9.01
N ASP A 91 -5.09 28.82 -9.82
CA ASP A 91 -5.21 27.83 -10.88
C ASP A 91 -5.31 26.40 -10.35
N VAL A 92 -4.62 26.10 -9.22
CA VAL A 92 -4.52 24.74 -8.69
C VAL A 92 -5.36 24.47 -7.45
N SER A 93 -6.01 25.49 -6.88
CA SER A 93 -6.74 25.39 -5.61
C SER A 93 -7.88 26.39 -5.51
N GLU A 94 -8.60 26.36 -4.39
CA GLU A 94 -9.66 27.32 -4.03
C GLU A 94 -9.14 28.59 -3.33
N TYR A 95 -7.83 28.71 -3.13
CA TYR A 95 -7.21 29.81 -2.40
C TYR A 95 -6.80 30.95 -3.33
N ASP A 96 -6.94 32.19 -2.86
CA ASP A 96 -6.61 33.39 -3.63
C ASP A 96 -5.13 33.73 -3.61
N THR A 97 -4.41 33.26 -2.60
CA THR A 97 -2.98 33.55 -2.42
C THR A 97 -2.15 32.30 -2.19
N LEU A 98 -0.87 32.37 -2.59
CA LEU A 98 0.08 31.27 -2.36
C LEU A 98 0.30 31.01 -0.85
N ASP A 99 0.23 32.04 -0.03
CA ASP A 99 0.40 31.88 1.42
C ASP A 99 -0.78 31.15 2.06
N GLU A 100 -2.02 31.38 1.60
CA GLU A 100 -3.20 30.61 2.03
C GLU A 100 -3.09 29.14 1.59
N LEU A 101 -2.68 28.87 0.36
CA LEU A 101 -2.45 27.52 -0.11
C LEU A 101 -1.39 26.81 0.72
N LYS A 102 -0.25 27.45 0.99
CA LYS A 102 0.80 26.89 1.85
C LYS A 102 0.32 26.64 3.28
N ALA A 103 -0.48 27.56 3.84
CA ALA A 103 -1.03 27.42 5.18
C ALA A 103 -2.00 26.23 5.26
N SER A 104 -2.84 26.04 4.25
CA SER A 104 -3.76 24.90 4.16
C SER A 104 -3.02 23.56 4.03
N ILE A 105 -2.03 23.50 3.14
CA ILE A 105 -1.19 22.29 3.00
C ILE A 105 -0.48 21.97 4.32
N ARG A 106 0.12 22.96 4.96
CA ARG A 106 0.80 22.81 6.25
C ARG A 106 -0.16 22.26 7.30
N LYS A 107 -1.34 22.88 7.44
CA LYS A 107 -2.36 22.44 8.38
C LYS A 107 -2.78 20.97 8.12
N GLY A 108 -3.02 20.60 6.87
CA GLY A 108 -3.34 19.23 6.52
C GLY A 108 -2.23 18.23 6.86
N MET A 109 -0.96 18.62 6.65
CA MET A 109 0.20 17.81 7.04
C MET A 109 0.36 17.70 8.56
N GLU A 110 0.14 18.79 9.31
CA GLU A 110 0.17 18.80 10.77
C GLU A 110 -0.92 17.89 11.35
N GLU A 111 -2.16 18.01 10.88
CA GLU A 111 -3.27 17.16 11.29
C GLU A 111 -3.01 15.66 10.96
N GLN A 112 -2.41 15.39 9.81
CA GLN A 112 -2.06 14.02 9.45
C GLN A 112 -0.91 13.47 10.31
N ASN A 113 0.10 14.30 10.59
CA ASN A 113 1.21 13.91 11.46
C ASN A 113 0.74 13.68 12.91
N GLU A 114 -0.17 14.51 13.42
CA GLU A 114 -0.76 14.33 14.75
C GLU A 114 -1.49 12.99 14.85
N LYS A 115 -2.37 12.69 13.87
CA LYS A 115 -3.05 11.38 13.81
C LYS A 115 -2.08 10.20 13.70
N ASN A 116 -1.03 10.33 12.90
CA ASN A 116 -0.04 9.27 12.77
C ASN A 116 0.71 9.05 14.09
N ALA A 117 1.08 10.15 14.79
CA ALA A 117 1.75 10.07 16.08
C ALA A 117 0.85 9.45 17.16
N GLU A 118 -0.45 9.79 17.18
CA GLU A 118 -1.42 9.16 18.08
C GLU A 118 -1.50 7.65 17.82
N LEU A 119 -1.65 7.23 16.55
CA LEU A 119 -1.68 5.82 16.17
C LEU A 119 -0.36 5.08 16.50
N GLU A 120 0.79 5.73 16.36
CA GLU A 120 2.07 5.16 16.80
C GLU A 120 2.08 4.91 18.31
N VAL A 121 1.67 5.90 19.10
CA VAL A 121 1.60 5.77 20.57
C VAL A 121 0.64 4.66 20.98
N GLU A 122 -0.55 4.60 20.39
CA GLU A 122 -1.52 3.54 20.64
C GLU A 122 -0.94 2.14 20.33
N ASN A 123 -0.31 1.99 19.17
CA ASN A 123 0.32 0.73 18.77
C ASN A 123 1.45 0.33 19.73
N ASP A 124 2.31 1.27 20.13
CA ASP A 124 3.39 1.02 21.06
C ASP A 124 2.87 0.60 22.45
N LEU A 125 1.81 1.25 22.94
CA LEU A 125 1.16 0.87 24.20
C LEU A 125 0.59 -0.54 24.14
N VAL A 126 -0.14 -0.87 23.06
CA VAL A 126 -0.67 -2.21 22.84
C VAL A 126 0.44 -3.25 22.76
N GLU A 127 1.54 -2.97 22.08
CA GLU A 127 2.69 -3.88 22.01
C GLU A 127 3.33 -4.11 23.38
N GLN A 128 3.44 -3.08 24.22
CA GLN A 128 3.94 -3.20 25.58
C GLN A 128 3.01 -4.05 26.45
N ILE A 129 1.69 -3.86 26.34
CA ILE A 129 0.69 -4.68 27.06
C ILE A 129 0.79 -6.15 26.59
N VAL A 130 0.85 -6.39 25.29
CA VAL A 130 1.01 -7.74 24.72
C VAL A 130 2.30 -8.41 25.21
N ALA A 131 3.38 -7.66 25.38
CA ALA A 131 4.64 -8.20 25.91
C ALA A 131 4.55 -8.67 27.38
N THR A 132 3.56 -8.18 28.14
CA THR A 132 3.31 -8.63 29.50
C THR A 132 2.35 -9.83 29.59
N LEU A 133 1.78 -10.26 28.46
CA LEU A 133 0.84 -11.37 28.44
C LEU A 133 1.53 -12.69 28.79
N GLU A 134 1.16 -13.29 29.90
CA GLU A 134 1.63 -14.59 30.35
C GLU A 134 0.54 -15.64 30.21
N GLY A 135 0.89 -16.81 29.66
CA GLY A 135 -0.04 -17.94 29.55
C GLY A 135 0.11 -18.70 28.23
N ASP A 136 -0.39 -19.93 28.24
CA ASP A 136 -0.42 -20.77 27.04
C ASP A 136 -1.69 -20.48 26.23
N ILE A 137 -1.52 -19.95 25.03
CA ILE A 137 -2.65 -19.68 24.14
C ILE A 137 -2.90 -20.95 23.30
N PRO A 138 -4.13 -21.52 23.34
CA PRO A 138 -4.45 -22.72 22.58
C PRO A 138 -4.25 -22.49 21.06
N PRO A 139 -3.55 -23.38 20.34
CA PRO A 139 -3.30 -23.23 18.89
C PRO A 139 -4.58 -23.05 18.07
N VAL A 140 -5.70 -23.62 18.53
CA VAL A 140 -6.99 -23.48 17.85
C VAL A 140 -7.44 -22.01 17.71
N MET A 141 -7.05 -21.12 18.63
CA MET A 141 -7.40 -19.70 18.54
C MET A 141 -6.70 -19.04 17.35
N PHE A 142 -5.44 -19.39 17.11
CA PHE A 142 -4.70 -18.90 15.96
C PHE A 142 -5.28 -19.43 14.64
N GLU A 143 -5.59 -20.74 14.59
CA GLU A 143 -6.20 -21.36 13.42
C GLU A 143 -7.57 -20.73 13.09
N THR A 144 -8.39 -20.50 14.11
CA THR A 144 -9.69 -19.84 13.92
C THR A 144 -9.49 -18.43 13.34
N ARG A 145 -8.51 -17.69 13.85
CA ARG A 145 -8.21 -16.34 13.33
C ARG A 145 -7.69 -16.37 11.89
N ILE A 146 -6.85 -17.33 11.54
CA ILE A 146 -6.40 -17.54 10.15
C ILE A 146 -7.61 -17.83 9.25
N ASP A 147 -8.54 -18.69 9.68
CA ASP A 147 -9.75 -19.00 8.90
C ASP A 147 -10.62 -17.76 8.67
N GLU A 148 -10.75 -16.91 9.67
CA GLU A 148 -11.47 -15.63 9.54
C GLU A 148 -10.77 -14.70 8.52
N MET A 149 -9.46 -14.52 8.65
CA MET A 149 -8.68 -13.68 7.73
C MET A 149 -8.74 -14.18 6.29
N VAL A 150 -8.71 -15.48 6.08
CA VAL A 150 -8.86 -16.09 4.74
C VAL A 150 -10.26 -15.82 4.19
N ARG A 151 -11.31 -15.96 5.00
CA ARG A 151 -12.70 -15.64 4.60
C ARG A 151 -12.87 -14.17 4.24
N ASP A 152 -12.30 -13.27 5.03
CA ASP A 152 -12.34 -11.84 4.75
C ASP A 152 -11.62 -11.50 3.46
N PHE A 153 -10.49 -12.16 3.20
CA PHE A 153 -9.76 -12.01 1.95
C PHE A 153 -10.56 -12.54 0.76
N GLU A 154 -11.16 -13.72 0.89
CA GLU A 154 -12.02 -14.30 -0.14
C GLU A 154 -13.21 -13.38 -0.45
N TYR A 155 -13.86 -12.83 0.57
CA TYR A 155 -14.96 -11.89 0.38
C TYR A 155 -14.53 -10.64 -0.41
N ARG A 156 -13.35 -10.08 -0.13
CA ARG A 156 -12.81 -8.94 -0.89
C ARG A 156 -12.51 -9.30 -2.34
N LEU A 157 -11.98 -10.50 -2.59
CA LEU A 157 -11.77 -10.98 -3.96
C LEU A 157 -13.09 -11.15 -4.72
N GLN A 158 -14.11 -11.69 -4.08
CA GLN A 158 -15.44 -11.88 -4.69
C GLN A 158 -16.07 -10.54 -5.09
N GLN A 159 -15.87 -9.47 -4.31
CA GLN A 159 -16.32 -8.13 -4.69
C GLN A 159 -15.63 -7.59 -5.94
N GLN A 160 -14.42 -8.06 -6.23
CA GLN A 160 -13.66 -7.74 -7.43
C GLN A 160 -13.93 -8.73 -8.58
N GLY A 161 -14.85 -9.67 -8.39
CA GLY A 161 -15.19 -10.70 -9.38
C GLY A 161 -14.16 -11.83 -9.49
N LEU A 162 -13.26 -11.96 -8.51
CA LEU A 162 -12.20 -12.96 -8.46
C LEU A 162 -12.56 -14.08 -7.48
N ARG A 163 -12.08 -15.30 -7.77
CA ARG A 163 -12.20 -16.45 -6.86
C ARG A 163 -10.87 -16.71 -6.17
N LEU A 164 -10.92 -17.06 -4.89
CA LEU A 164 -9.72 -17.35 -4.10
C LEU A 164 -8.86 -18.47 -4.74
N GLU A 165 -9.48 -19.53 -5.25
CA GLU A 165 -8.78 -20.63 -5.90
C GLU A 165 -7.98 -20.20 -7.13
N ASP A 166 -8.55 -19.31 -7.95
CA ASP A 166 -7.93 -18.80 -9.16
C ASP A 166 -6.77 -17.85 -8.81
N TYR A 167 -6.95 -17.03 -7.78
CA TYR A 167 -5.91 -16.16 -7.24
C TYR A 167 -4.70 -16.96 -6.72
N ILE A 168 -4.93 -18.00 -5.90
CA ILE A 168 -3.86 -18.86 -5.37
C ILE A 168 -3.08 -19.53 -6.51
N LYS A 169 -3.79 -20.05 -7.53
CA LYS A 169 -3.15 -20.66 -8.71
C LYS A 169 -2.30 -19.65 -9.48
N TYR A 170 -2.82 -18.44 -9.68
CA TYR A 170 -2.08 -17.39 -10.38
C TYR A 170 -0.78 -17.02 -9.65
N MET A 171 -0.81 -16.97 -8.31
CA MET A 171 0.37 -16.71 -7.48
C MET A 171 1.34 -17.91 -7.40
N GLY A 172 1.06 -19.01 -8.08
CA GLY A 172 1.92 -20.21 -8.11
C GLY A 172 2.01 -20.94 -6.77
N GLY A 173 1.07 -20.67 -5.84
CA GLY A 173 1.02 -21.24 -4.51
C GLY A 173 -0.01 -22.36 -4.35
N ASP A 174 -0.03 -22.91 -3.15
CA ASP A 174 -1.10 -23.77 -2.66
C ASP A 174 -1.83 -23.11 -1.48
N THR A 175 -2.98 -23.65 -1.12
CA THR A 175 -3.81 -23.13 -0.01
C THR A 175 -3.06 -23.14 1.33
N ALA A 176 -2.17 -24.10 1.57
CA ALA A 176 -1.43 -24.20 2.82
C ALA A 176 -0.41 -23.05 2.95
N LYS A 177 0.36 -22.80 1.90
CA LYS A 177 1.29 -21.62 1.86
C LYS A 177 0.55 -20.30 1.94
N PHE A 178 -0.61 -20.21 1.29
CA PHE A 178 -1.42 -19.00 1.38
C PHE A 178 -1.88 -18.73 2.82
N ARG A 179 -2.35 -19.76 3.54
CA ARG A 179 -2.72 -19.67 4.97
C ARG A 179 -1.54 -19.34 5.87
N GLU A 180 -0.36 -19.92 5.59
CA GLU A 180 0.86 -19.63 6.35
C GLU A 180 1.24 -18.15 6.33
N GLY A 181 0.96 -17.45 5.22
CA GLY A 181 1.15 -16.00 5.11
C GLY A 181 0.35 -15.16 6.12
N PHE A 182 -0.75 -15.70 6.67
CA PHE A 182 -1.56 -15.02 7.70
C PHE A 182 -1.11 -15.34 9.14
N LYS A 183 -0.24 -16.32 9.35
CA LYS A 183 0.07 -16.85 10.68
C LYS A 183 0.59 -15.78 11.64
N GLU A 184 1.61 -15.05 11.23
CA GLU A 184 2.23 -14.02 12.08
C GLU A 184 1.21 -12.93 12.46
N GLN A 185 0.43 -12.48 11.51
CA GLN A 185 -0.60 -11.47 11.74
C GLN A 185 -1.73 -12.01 12.63
N ALA A 186 -2.16 -13.25 12.43
CA ALA A 186 -3.17 -13.90 13.27
C ALA A 186 -2.68 -14.06 14.72
N GLU A 187 -1.43 -14.49 14.92
CA GLU A 187 -0.82 -14.59 16.25
C GLU A 187 -0.78 -13.23 16.95
N LYS A 188 -0.37 -12.18 16.24
CA LYS A 188 -0.37 -10.82 16.79
C LYS A 188 -1.78 -10.38 17.17
N GLN A 189 -2.78 -10.57 16.32
CA GLN A 189 -4.15 -10.16 16.57
C GLN A 189 -4.81 -10.91 17.74
N VAL A 190 -4.58 -12.22 17.86
CA VAL A 190 -5.09 -13.01 18.99
C VAL A 190 -4.48 -12.54 20.30
N LYS A 191 -3.16 -12.29 20.33
CA LYS A 191 -2.49 -11.78 21.54
C LYS A 191 -3.00 -10.40 21.95
N ILE A 192 -3.16 -9.49 20.98
CA ILE A 192 -3.73 -8.16 21.24
C ILE A 192 -5.13 -8.28 21.83
N ARG A 193 -5.99 -9.09 21.22
CA ARG A 193 -7.35 -9.31 21.71
C ARG A 193 -7.37 -9.81 23.14
N LEU A 194 -6.59 -10.84 23.44
CA LEU A 194 -6.52 -11.41 24.79
C LEU A 194 -5.97 -10.42 25.82
N ALA A 195 -4.97 -9.64 25.44
CA ALA A 195 -4.40 -8.61 26.30
C ALA A 195 -5.45 -7.51 26.63
N LEU A 196 -6.14 -7.01 25.62
CA LEU A 196 -7.20 -5.99 25.81
C LEU A 196 -8.42 -6.55 26.55
N GLU A 197 -8.78 -7.82 26.34
CA GLU A 197 -9.82 -8.50 27.15
C GLU A 197 -9.42 -8.56 28.63
N ALA A 198 -8.15 -8.84 28.93
CA ALA A 198 -7.63 -8.85 30.29
C ALA A 198 -7.64 -7.44 30.91
N VAL A 199 -7.24 -6.41 30.15
CA VAL A 199 -7.31 -5.01 30.59
C VAL A 199 -8.76 -4.61 30.87
N ALA A 200 -9.69 -4.89 29.94
CA ALA A 200 -11.10 -4.58 30.12
C ALA A 200 -11.68 -5.22 31.41
N ALA A 201 -11.29 -6.48 31.67
CA ALA A 201 -11.73 -7.18 32.89
C ALA A 201 -11.11 -6.58 34.15
N ALA A 202 -9.81 -6.21 34.11
CA ALA A 202 -9.10 -5.65 35.27
C ALA A 202 -9.63 -4.24 35.66
N GLU A 203 -9.89 -3.41 34.65
CA GLU A 203 -10.37 -2.03 34.83
C GLU A 203 -11.91 -1.95 34.92
N GLY A 204 -12.62 -3.07 34.79
CA GLY A 204 -14.08 -3.11 34.84
C GLY A 204 -14.76 -2.41 33.66
N ILE A 205 -14.07 -2.35 32.51
CA ILE A 205 -14.59 -1.74 31.28
C ILE A 205 -15.66 -2.68 30.70
N ALA A 206 -16.85 -2.19 30.52
CA ALA A 206 -17.96 -2.93 29.94
C ALA A 206 -18.74 -2.07 28.95
N ALA A 207 -19.29 -2.71 27.93
CA ALA A 207 -20.22 -2.05 27.03
C ALA A 207 -21.62 -1.92 27.69
N SER A 208 -22.18 -0.73 27.61
CA SER A 208 -23.53 -0.45 28.05
C SER A 208 -24.56 -0.94 27.02
N GLU A 209 -25.85 -0.89 27.43
CA GLU A 209 -26.96 -1.15 26.50
C GLU A 209 -26.99 -0.12 25.38
N GLU A 210 -26.66 1.13 25.68
CA GLU A 210 -26.58 2.21 24.67
C GLU A 210 -25.48 1.95 23.64
N ASP A 211 -24.32 1.47 24.07
CA ASP A 211 -23.24 1.09 23.14
C ASP A 211 -23.69 -0.01 22.18
N PHE A 212 -24.36 -1.03 22.71
CA PHE A 212 -24.91 -2.11 21.89
C PHE A 212 -25.93 -1.60 20.87
N GLU A 213 -26.89 -0.78 21.31
CA GLU A 213 -27.89 -0.18 20.41
C GLU A 213 -27.26 0.70 19.31
N ASN A 214 -26.24 1.45 19.65
CA ASN A 214 -25.52 2.27 18.68
C ASN A 214 -24.77 1.40 17.65
N GLU A 215 -24.17 0.30 18.09
CA GLU A 215 -23.50 -0.64 17.19
C GLU A 215 -24.50 -1.36 16.28
N VAL A 216 -25.63 -1.78 16.79
CA VAL A 216 -26.71 -2.38 15.98
C VAL A 216 -27.20 -1.40 14.91
N LYS A 217 -27.37 -0.11 15.24
CA LYS A 217 -27.72 0.93 14.27
C LYS A 217 -26.64 1.11 13.23
N ARG A 218 -25.37 1.18 13.65
CA ARG A 218 -24.21 1.31 12.75
C ARG A 218 -24.17 0.17 11.72
N ILE A 219 -24.39 -1.06 12.17
CA ILE A 219 -24.45 -2.25 11.29
C ILE A 219 -25.66 -2.15 10.36
N ALA A 220 -26.83 -1.77 10.86
CA ALA A 220 -28.04 -1.61 10.07
C ALA A 220 -27.84 -0.60 8.93
N ASP A 221 -27.23 0.55 9.21
CA ASP A 221 -26.93 1.60 8.23
C ASP A 221 -25.91 1.11 7.20
N ALA A 222 -24.83 0.47 7.65
CA ALA A 222 -23.77 -0.03 6.78
C ALA A 222 -24.28 -1.07 5.76
N TYR A 223 -25.14 -1.98 6.21
CA TYR A 223 -25.71 -3.05 5.38
C TYR A 223 -27.09 -2.72 4.80
N LYS A 224 -27.62 -1.52 5.03
CA LYS A 224 -28.96 -1.08 4.59
C LYS A 224 -30.06 -2.05 5.02
N MET A 225 -29.98 -2.51 6.27
CA MET A 225 -30.91 -3.44 6.88
C MET A 225 -31.77 -2.72 7.95
N GLU A 226 -32.92 -3.31 8.26
CA GLU A 226 -33.73 -2.83 9.39
C GLU A 226 -33.06 -3.17 10.74
N VAL A 227 -33.03 -2.23 11.68
CA VAL A 227 -32.41 -2.35 12.99
C VAL A 227 -32.91 -3.59 13.76
N GLU A 228 -34.22 -3.85 13.72
CA GLU A 228 -34.84 -5.02 14.36
C GLU A 228 -34.30 -6.35 13.82
N LYS A 229 -34.06 -6.40 12.52
CA LYS A 229 -33.50 -7.58 11.86
C LYS A 229 -32.06 -7.82 12.28
N VAL A 230 -31.25 -6.76 12.33
CA VAL A 230 -29.85 -6.84 12.78
C VAL A 230 -29.80 -7.30 14.24
N ARG A 231 -30.61 -6.70 15.11
CA ARG A 231 -30.73 -7.09 16.53
C ARG A 231 -31.05 -8.58 16.70
N GLY A 232 -31.90 -9.15 15.84
CA GLY A 232 -32.28 -10.58 15.90
C GLY A 232 -31.21 -11.54 15.42
N ILE A 233 -30.21 -11.07 14.67
CA ILE A 233 -29.14 -11.90 14.08
C ILE A 233 -27.86 -11.81 14.91
N VAL A 234 -27.59 -10.64 15.48
CA VAL A 234 -26.31 -10.34 16.15
C VAL A 234 -26.34 -10.84 17.61
N PRO A 235 -25.36 -11.68 18.03
CA PRO A 235 -25.29 -12.17 19.40
C PRO A 235 -24.84 -11.03 20.34
N GLU A 236 -25.76 -10.53 21.14
CA GLU A 236 -25.57 -9.38 22.06
C GLU A 236 -24.33 -9.54 22.94
N ALA A 237 -24.16 -10.73 23.56
CA ALA A 237 -23.04 -10.96 24.49
C ALA A 237 -21.66 -10.85 23.82
N GLU A 238 -21.54 -11.30 22.57
CA GLU A 238 -20.29 -11.24 21.81
C GLU A 238 -20.01 -9.80 21.37
N VAL A 239 -21.04 -9.10 20.88
CA VAL A 239 -20.89 -7.69 20.49
C VAL A 239 -20.53 -6.81 21.67
N LYS A 240 -21.17 -7.00 22.82
CA LYS A 240 -20.79 -6.26 24.04
C LYS A 240 -19.36 -6.56 24.48
N LYS A 241 -18.89 -7.79 24.28
CA LYS A 241 -17.49 -8.15 24.55
C LYS A 241 -16.54 -7.44 23.61
N ASP A 242 -16.83 -7.43 22.31
CA ASP A 242 -16.03 -6.73 21.31
C ASP A 242 -16.00 -5.21 21.54
N LEU A 243 -17.14 -4.62 21.92
CA LEU A 243 -17.22 -3.20 22.29
C LEU A 243 -16.43 -2.88 23.55
N ALA A 244 -16.38 -3.78 24.53
CA ALA A 244 -15.57 -3.59 25.74
C ALA A 244 -14.06 -3.63 25.40
N VAL A 245 -13.65 -4.51 24.49
CA VAL A 245 -12.26 -4.58 23.98
C VAL A 245 -11.89 -3.29 23.24
N ASN A 246 -12.78 -2.77 22.38
CA ASN A 246 -12.55 -1.51 21.69
C ASN A 246 -12.40 -0.34 22.68
N LYS A 247 -13.29 -0.25 23.68
CA LYS A 247 -13.19 0.76 24.75
C LYS A 247 -11.93 0.65 25.61
N ALA A 248 -11.34 -0.54 25.71
CA ALA A 248 -10.09 -0.74 26.43
C ALA A 248 -8.86 -0.32 25.60
N ASN A 249 -9.04 -0.20 24.29
CA ASN A 249 -8.01 0.30 23.39
C ASN A 249 -7.99 1.85 23.34
N ASP A 250 -9.15 2.50 23.49
CA ASP A 250 -9.32 3.95 23.56
C ASP A 250 -8.81 4.52 24.92
#